data_446988b7cfd5993fa5da5f91c0891bdd
#
_entry.id   446988b7cfd5993fa5da5f91c0891bdd
#
_cell.length_a   1.000
_cell.length_b   1.000
_cell.length_c   1.000
_cell.angle_alpha   90.00
_cell.angle_beta   90.00
_cell.angle_gamma   90.00
#
_symmetry.space_group_name_H-M   'P 1'
#
loop_
_entity.id
_entity.type
_entity.pdbx_description
1 polymer ?
#
loop_
_entity_poly.entity_id
_entity_poly.type
_entity_poly.pdbx_seq_one_letter_code
_entity_poly.pdbx_strand_id
1 'polypeptide(L)'
;MSEEEREVLRPIIERDAISWAVAKVDQQMIDKINILKASILAMHKALDQLRQPPQYILVDGNRFKKYKRIPHQCVIQGDAKFASIAAASVLAKTHRDEYMKGLHEYFPFYNWKQNKGYPTEEHRHQITLHGICDHHRKSFRLLPDEGQPLLFQEDAMISSNSHS
;
A
#
# COMPACT_ATOMS: atom_id res chain seq x y z
N MET A 1 -18.47 3.75 5.47
CA MET A 1 -17.81 3.65 6.78
C MET A 1 -16.73 4.72 6.88
N SER A 2 -16.85 5.66 7.82
CA SER A 2 -15.89 6.75 8.08
C SER A 2 -14.57 6.24 8.70
N GLU A 3 -13.56 7.12 8.83
CA GLU A 3 -12.31 6.79 9.55
C GLU A 3 -12.59 6.50 11.02
N GLU A 4 -13.43 7.33 11.66
CA GLU A 4 -13.82 7.18 13.09
C GLU A 4 -14.53 5.85 13.34
N GLU A 5 -15.50 5.48 12.49
CA GLU A 5 -16.20 4.18 12.59
C GLU A 5 -15.21 3.00 12.50
N ARG A 6 -14.21 3.09 11.60
CA ARG A 6 -13.20 2.04 11.47
C ARG A 6 -12.28 1.97 12.70
N GLU A 7 -11.92 3.11 13.27
CA GLU A 7 -11.08 3.16 14.48
C GLU A 7 -11.79 2.57 15.71
N VAL A 8 -13.10 2.74 15.81
CA VAL A 8 -13.93 2.09 16.86
C VAL A 8 -14.04 0.57 16.64
N LEU A 9 -14.21 0.15 15.38
CA LEU A 9 -14.39 -1.28 15.08
C LEU A 9 -13.09 -2.09 15.15
N ARG A 10 -11.94 -1.49 14.86
CA ARG A 10 -10.65 -2.19 14.87
C ARG A 10 -10.39 -3.00 16.14
N PRO A 11 -10.42 -2.43 17.35
CA PRO A 11 -10.13 -3.20 18.57
C PRO A 11 -11.16 -4.31 18.84
N ILE A 12 -12.40 -4.12 18.39
CA ILE A 12 -13.44 -5.15 18.50
C ILE A 12 -13.11 -6.33 17.58
N ILE A 13 -12.74 -6.05 16.33
CA ILE A 13 -12.36 -7.08 15.36
C ILE A 13 -11.10 -7.84 15.83
N GLU A 14 -10.08 -7.12 16.30
CA GLU A 14 -8.82 -7.71 16.79
C GLU A 14 -9.04 -8.60 18.01
N ARG A 15 -10.00 -8.28 18.87
CA ARG A 15 -10.37 -9.08 20.04
C ARG A 15 -11.21 -10.32 19.68
N ASP A 16 -12.21 -10.13 18.80
CA ASP A 16 -13.27 -11.14 18.59
C ASP A 16 -12.95 -12.10 17.42
N ALA A 17 -12.03 -11.74 16.53
CA ALA A 17 -11.61 -12.64 15.45
C ALA A 17 -10.82 -13.84 16.02
N ILE A 18 -11.13 -15.04 15.53
CA ILE A 18 -10.39 -16.27 15.86
C ILE A 18 -8.90 -16.12 15.56
N SER A 19 -8.59 -15.49 14.42
CA SER A 19 -7.24 -15.12 14.02
C SER A 19 -7.32 -14.00 12.99
N TRP A 20 -6.40 -13.06 13.10
CA TRP A 20 -6.25 -11.99 12.10
C TRP A 20 -4.79 -11.71 11.85
N ALA A 21 -4.49 -11.12 10.69
CA ALA A 21 -3.16 -10.66 10.34
C ALA A 21 -3.26 -9.55 9.29
N VAL A 22 -2.30 -8.64 9.33
CA VAL A 22 -2.13 -7.60 8.32
C VAL A 22 -0.71 -7.68 7.77
N ALA A 23 -0.59 -7.73 6.46
CA ALA A 23 0.69 -7.72 5.77
C ALA A 23 0.79 -6.55 4.82
N LYS A 24 1.99 -6.02 4.67
CA LYS A 24 2.28 -4.99 3.67
C LYS A 24 3.34 -5.46 2.68
N VAL A 25 3.26 -4.90 1.49
CA VAL A 25 4.28 -5.00 0.44
C VAL A 25 4.78 -3.59 0.18
N ASP A 26 6.09 -3.44 0.19
CA ASP A 26 6.73 -2.14 -0.01
C ASP A 26 6.62 -1.65 -1.46
N GLN A 27 6.89 -0.37 -1.66
CA GLN A 27 6.80 0.29 -2.95
C GLN A 27 7.81 -0.27 -3.96
N GLN A 28 8.98 -0.72 -3.53
CA GLN A 28 9.99 -1.30 -4.42
C GLN A 28 9.49 -2.62 -5.02
N MET A 29 8.85 -3.46 -4.21
CA MET A 29 8.22 -4.68 -4.69
C MET A 29 7.02 -4.38 -5.59
N ILE A 30 6.22 -3.35 -5.27
CA ILE A 30 5.10 -2.92 -6.14
C ILE A 30 5.63 -2.50 -7.51
N ASP A 31 6.71 -1.72 -7.55
CA ASP A 31 7.36 -1.29 -8.80
C ASP A 31 7.89 -2.48 -9.62
N LYS A 32 8.39 -3.51 -8.94
CA LYS A 32 8.93 -4.72 -9.58
C LYS A 32 7.86 -5.63 -10.17
N ILE A 33 6.74 -5.85 -9.48
CA ILE A 33 5.76 -6.88 -9.86
C ILE A 33 4.38 -6.32 -10.24
N ASN A 34 4.16 -5.04 -10.21
CA ASN A 34 2.94 -4.24 -10.32
C ASN A 34 1.97 -4.37 -9.13
N ILE A 35 1.02 -3.43 -9.05
CA ILE A 35 0.10 -3.31 -7.89
C ILE A 35 -0.83 -4.52 -7.74
N LEU A 36 -1.29 -5.12 -8.84
CA LEU A 36 -2.17 -6.28 -8.77
C LEU A 36 -1.46 -7.50 -8.17
N LYS A 37 -0.26 -7.82 -8.65
CA LYS A 37 0.53 -8.92 -8.10
C LYS A 37 0.98 -8.64 -6.67
N ALA A 38 1.30 -7.38 -6.35
CA ALA A 38 1.67 -6.97 -5.01
C ALA A 38 0.50 -7.09 -4.01
N SER A 39 -0.73 -6.74 -4.41
CA SER A 39 -1.91 -6.93 -3.55
C SER A 39 -2.18 -8.42 -3.27
N ILE A 40 -2.08 -9.28 -4.29
CA ILE A 40 -2.22 -10.72 -4.09
C ILE A 40 -1.10 -11.26 -3.18
N LEU A 41 0.13 -10.80 -3.36
CA LEU A 41 1.26 -11.18 -2.49
C LEU A 41 1.01 -10.74 -1.03
N ALA A 42 0.49 -9.52 -0.82
CA ALA A 42 0.14 -9.05 0.52
C ALA A 42 -0.94 -9.93 1.16
N MET A 43 -1.98 -10.31 0.41
CA MET A 43 -3.01 -11.24 0.89
C MET A 43 -2.39 -12.61 1.29
N HIS A 44 -1.50 -13.17 0.46
CA HIS A 44 -0.81 -14.43 0.78
C HIS A 44 0.06 -14.31 2.03
N LYS A 45 0.83 -13.21 2.17
CA LYS A 45 1.62 -12.94 3.37
C LYS A 45 0.75 -12.80 4.64
N ALA A 46 -0.43 -12.19 4.55
CA ALA A 46 -1.37 -12.12 5.66
C ALA A 46 -1.90 -13.51 6.03
N LEU A 47 -2.27 -14.32 5.05
CA LEU A 47 -2.71 -15.70 5.26
C LEU A 47 -1.62 -16.57 5.91
N ASP A 48 -0.34 -16.37 5.56
CA ASP A 48 0.79 -17.08 6.17
C ASP A 48 1.02 -16.72 7.65
N GLN A 49 0.59 -15.53 8.08
CA GLN A 49 0.72 -15.04 9.47
C GLN A 49 -0.43 -15.46 10.38
N LEU A 50 -1.51 -16.02 9.83
CA LEU A 50 -2.63 -16.49 10.64
C LEU A 50 -2.21 -17.63 11.57
N ARG A 51 -2.60 -17.56 12.85
CA ARG A 51 -2.36 -18.62 13.83
C ARG A 51 -3.05 -19.92 13.46
N GLN A 52 -4.24 -19.81 12.84
CA GLN A 52 -5.00 -20.93 12.32
C GLN A 52 -5.21 -20.74 10.83
N PRO A 53 -4.85 -21.71 9.98
CA PRO A 53 -5.11 -21.64 8.56
C PRO A 53 -6.63 -21.67 8.30
N PRO A 54 -7.15 -20.85 7.38
CA PRO A 54 -8.57 -20.86 7.04
C PRO A 54 -8.92 -22.13 6.26
N GLN A 55 -10.16 -22.59 6.39
CA GLN A 55 -10.69 -23.69 5.59
C GLN A 55 -11.21 -23.20 4.21
N TYR A 56 -11.55 -21.91 4.13
CA TYR A 56 -12.07 -21.27 2.94
C TYR A 56 -11.66 -19.79 2.92
N ILE A 57 -11.38 -19.23 1.73
CA ILE A 57 -10.95 -17.84 1.58
C ILE A 57 -11.98 -17.07 0.76
N LEU A 58 -12.53 -16.00 1.33
CA LEU A 58 -13.32 -15.01 0.62
C LEU A 58 -12.44 -13.81 0.30
N VAL A 59 -12.42 -13.39 -0.96
CA VAL A 59 -11.58 -12.29 -1.43
C VAL A 59 -12.48 -11.20 -2.01
N ASP A 60 -12.28 -9.96 -1.57
CA ASP A 60 -12.93 -8.81 -2.21
C ASP A 60 -12.31 -8.56 -3.59
N GLY A 61 -13.16 -8.41 -4.59
CA GLY A 61 -12.74 -8.19 -5.96
C GLY A 61 -12.96 -9.39 -6.88
N ASN A 62 -12.26 -9.39 -8.03
CA ASN A 62 -12.46 -10.40 -9.09
C ASN A 62 -11.15 -11.14 -9.47
N ARG A 63 -10.06 -10.91 -8.75
CA ARG A 63 -8.76 -11.51 -9.06
C ARG A 63 -8.04 -11.97 -7.81
N PHE A 64 -7.72 -13.26 -7.79
CA PHE A 64 -6.91 -13.86 -6.75
C PHE A 64 -6.07 -15.01 -7.35
N LYS A 65 -4.93 -15.29 -6.77
CA LYS A 65 -4.12 -16.44 -7.13
C LYS A 65 -4.29 -17.51 -6.05
N LYS A 66 -4.51 -18.75 -6.48
CA LYS A 66 -4.66 -19.90 -5.57
C LYS A 66 -3.61 -19.88 -4.46
N TYR A 67 -4.06 -20.03 -3.23
CA TYR A 67 -3.22 -20.10 -2.04
C TYR A 67 -3.23 -21.54 -1.50
N LYS A 68 -2.08 -22.20 -1.57
CA LYS A 68 -1.93 -23.61 -1.14
C LYS A 68 -3.05 -24.50 -1.73
N ARG A 69 -3.66 -25.36 -0.92
CA ARG A 69 -4.79 -26.21 -1.30
C ARG A 69 -6.13 -25.71 -0.77
N ILE A 70 -6.19 -24.48 -0.31
CA ILE A 70 -7.39 -23.89 0.29
C ILE A 70 -8.31 -23.35 -0.80
N PRO A 71 -9.60 -23.75 -0.82
CA PRO A 71 -10.55 -23.22 -1.78
C PRO A 71 -10.82 -21.74 -1.50
N HIS A 72 -11.11 -20.99 -2.57
CA HIS A 72 -11.40 -19.57 -2.47
C HIS A 72 -12.51 -19.14 -3.43
N GLN A 73 -13.12 -18.00 -3.11
CA GLN A 73 -14.10 -17.32 -3.95
C GLN A 73 -13.80 -15.82 -3.97
N CYS A 74 -13.75 -15.26 -5.18
CA CYS A 74 -13.72 -13.81 -5.38
C CYS A 74 -15.17 -13.26 -5.36
N VAL A 75 -15.38 -12.18 -4.64
CA VAL A 75 -16.69 -11.54 -4.48
C VAL A 75 -16.56 -10.05 -4.76
N ILE A 76 -17.27 -9.57 -5.78
CA ILE A 76 -17.33 -8.14 -6.10
C ILE A 76 -18.18 -7.43 -5.04
N GLN A 77 -17.68 -6.32 -4.48
CA GLN A 77 -18.29 -5.60 -3.35
C GLN A 77 -18.52 -6.54 -2.16
N GLY A 78 -17.50 -7.33 -1.84
CA GLY A 78 -17.58 -8.36 -0.81
C GLY A 78 -17.74 -7.78 0.59
N ASP A 79 -17.21 -6.61 0.85
CA ASP A 79 -17.33 -5.86 2.11
C ASP A 79 -18.78 -5.45 2.45
N ALA A 80 -19.63 -5.29 1.44
CA ALA A 80 -21.07 -5.07 1.64
C ALA A 80 -21.88 -6.38 1.86
N LYS A 81 -21.28 -7.53 1.58
CA LYS A 81 -21.98 -8.84 1.57
C LYS A 81 -21.54 -9.78 2.68
N PHE A 82 -20.28 -9.69 3.11
CA PHE A 82 -19.69 -10.62 4.05
C PHE A 82 -18.94 -9.88 5.18
N ALA A 83 -19.34 -10.15 6.42
CA ALA A 83 -18.75 -9.54 7.60
C ALA A 83 -17.24 -9.78 7.71
N SER A 84 -16.76 -10.98 7.32
CA SER A 84 -15.32 -11.30 7.32
C SER A 84 -14.52 -10.44 6.34
N ILE A 85 -15.07 -10.13 5.16
CA ILE A 85 -14.44 -9.24 4.19
C ILE A 85 -14.46 -7.80 4.71
N ALA A 86 -15.59 -7.35 5.27
CA ALA A 86 -15.72 -6.03 5.87
C ALA A 86 -14.71 -5.84 7.02
N ALA A 87 -14.59 -6.82 7.92
CA ALA A 87 -13.61 -6.81 9.00
C ALA A 87 -12.17 -6.73 8.48
N ALA A 88 -11.81 -7.55 7.49
CA ALA A 88 -10.48 -7.51 6.87
C ALA A 88 -10.19 -6.15 6.22
N SER A 89 -11.20 -5.53 5.57
CA SER A 89 -11.09 -4.19 4.99
C SER A 89 -10.86 -3.12 6.06
N VAL A 90 -11.53 -3.21 7.23
CA VAL A 90 -11.31 -2.30 8.37
C VAL A 90 -9.89 -2.42 8.86
N LEU A 91 -9.39 -3.64 9.14
CA LEU A 91 -8.01 -3.86 9.60
C LEU A 91 -6.99 -3.34 8.60
N ALA A 92 -7.14 -3.67 7.32
CA ALA A 92 -6.21 -3.22 6.29
C ALA A 92 -6.13 -1.70 6.18
N LYS A 93 -7.27 -1.00 6.23
CA LYS A 93 -7.34 0.46 6.13
C LYS A 93 -6.79 1.15 7.36
N THR A 94 -7.15 0.70 8.56
CA THR A 94 -6.69 1.33 9.82
C THR A 94 -5.19 1.13 10.03
N HIS A 95 -4.65 -0.06 9.79
CA HIS A 95 -3.21 -0.30 9.86
C HIS A 95 -2.43 0.48 8.79
N ARG A 96 -3.01 0.66 7.58
CA ARG A 96 -2.40 1.52 6.57
C ARG A 96 -2.39 2.99 7.00
N ASP A 97 -3.50 3.48 7.53
CA ASP A 97 -3.61 4.87 8.01
C ASP A 97 -2.63 5.14 9.15
N GLU A 98 -2.48 4.22 10.10
CA GLU A 98 -1.47 4.28 11.16
C GLU A 98 -0.05 4.31 10.60
N TYR A 99 0.26 3.45 9.63
CA TYR A 99 1.56 3.46 8.96
C TYR A 99 1.85 4.79 8.27
N MET A 100 0.87 5.39 7.59
CA MET A 100 1.03 6.68 6.93
C MET A 100 1.15 7.84 7.93
N LYS A 101 0.45 7.76 9.07
CA LYS A 101 0.64 8.69 10.20
C LYS A 101 2.08 8.60 10.74
N GLY A 102 2.61 7.39 10.92
CA GLY A 102 4.01 7.20 11.33
C GLY A 102 5.03 7.74 10.33
N LEU A 103 4.83 7.54 9.03
CA LEU A 103 5.69 8.13 8.00
C LEU A 103 5.65 9.67 7.99
N HIS A 104 4.50 10.27 8.32
CA HIS A 104 4.36 11.73 8.40
C HIS A 104 5.28 12.33 9.47
N GLU A 105 5.58 11.63 10.57
CA GLU A 105 6.48 12.11 11.61
C GLU A 105 7.91 12.34 11.07
N TYR A 106 8.34 11.51 10.11
CA TYR A 106 9.66 11.62 9.48
C TYR A 106 9.66 12.55 8.25
N PHE A 107 8.54 12.68 7.57
CA PHE A 107 8.39 13.44 6.33
C PHE A 107 7.14 14.34 6.37
N PRO A 108 7.09 15.33 7.29
CA PRO A 108 5.88 16.13 7.53
C PRO A 108 5.43 16.95 6.31
N PHE A 109 6.37 17.36 5.46
CA PHE A 109 6.07 18.16 4.27
C PHE A 109 5.20 17.44 3.23
N TYR A 110 5.18 16.10 3.15
CA TYR A 110 4.29 15.37 2.24
C TYR A 110 2.85 15.26 2.73
N ASN A 111 2.56 15.69 3.96
CA ASN A 111 1.23 15.66 4.58
C ASN A 111 0.53 14.28 4.51
N TRP A 112 1.29 13.20 4.68
CA TRP A 112 0.78 11.83 4.64
C TRP A 112 -0.23 11.50 5.72
N LYS A 113 -0.25 12.26 6.80
CA LYS A 113 -1.27 12.15 7.85
C LYS A 113 -2.68 12.43 7.31
N GLN A 114 -2.82 13.38 6.38
CA GLN A 114 -4.10 13.72 5.77
C GLN A 114 -4.34 12.96 4.46
N ASN A 115 -3.41 13.05 3.51
CA ASN A 115 -3.62 12.51 2.18
C ASN A 115 -3.42 10.99 2.07
N LYS A 116 -2.89 10.33 3.13
CA LYS A 116 -2.65 8.88 3.20
C LYS A 116 -1.88 8.32 1.98
N GLY A 117 -1.05 9.17 1.33
CA GLY A 117 -0.30 8.83 0.12
C GLY A 117 -1.14 8.86 -1.17
N TYR A 118 -2.35 9.41 -1.13
CA TYR A 118 -3.11 9.67 -2.36
C TYR A 118 -2.55 10.88 -3.09
N PRO A 119 -2.61 10.91 -4.43
CA PRO A 119 -2.02 11.96 -5.26
C PRO A 119 -2.90 13.23 -5.29
N THR A 120 -3.13 13.83 -4.11
CA THR A 120 -3.79 15.12 -3.99
C THR A 120 -2.95 16.21 -4.65
N GLU A 121 -3.54 17.35 -4.99
CA GLU A 121 -2.83 18.50 -5.56
C GLU A 121 -1.72 18.97 -4.62
N GLU A 122 -2.02 19.09 -3.32
CA GLU A 122 -1.04 19.41 -2.28
C GLU A 122 0.13 18.42 -2.27
N HIS A 123 -0.15 17.12 -2.28
CA HIS A 123 0.91 16.09 -2.27
C HIS A 123 1.80 16.19 -3.52
N ARG A 124 1.21 16.42 -4.70
CA ARG A 124 1.96 16.62 -5.95
C ARG A 124 2.83 17.89 -5.88
N HIS A 125 2.30 18.99 -5.33
CA HIS A 125 3.05 20.22 -5.13
C HIS A 125 4.25 20.00 -4.20
N GLN A 126 4.07 19.26 -3.09
CA GLN A 126 5.17 18.93 -2.18
C GLN A 126 6.23 18.05 -2.84
N ILE A 127 5.81 17.12 -3.71
CA ILE A 127 6.76 16.32 -4.50
C ILE A 127 7.56 17.21 -5.46
N THR A 128 6.95 18.22 -6.06
CA THR A 128 7.66 19.18 -6.94
C THR A 128 8.72 19.97 -6.16
N LEU A 129 8.43 20.34 -4.91
CA LEU A 129 9.35 21.13 -4.06
C LEU A 129 10.48 20.29 -3.45
N HIS A 130 10.17 19.09 -2.98
CA HIS A 130 11.08 18.27 -2.15
C HIS A 130 11.58 17.00 -2.85
N GLY A 131 11.11 16.74 -4.08
CA GLY A 131 11.39 15.49 -4.78
C GLY A 131 10.59 14.31 -4.21
N ILE A 132 10.93 13.11 -4.63
CA ILE A 132 10.42 11.86 -4.09
C ILE A 132 11.42 11.28 -3.08
N CYS A 133 10.92 10.51 -2.12
CA CYS A 133 11.75 9.71 -1.22
C CYS A 133 11.55 8.22 -1.46
N ASP A 134 12.30 7.37 -0.76
CA ASP A 134 12.24 5.90 -0.90
C ASP A 134 10.86 5.28 -0.58
N HIS A 135 9.95 6.03 0.03
CA HIS A 135 8.59 5.60 0.29
C HIS A 135 7.61 5.87 -0.86
N HIS A 136 8.04 6.57 -1.91
CA HIS A 136 7.25 6.76 -3.13
C HIS A 136 7.44 5.60 -4.11
N ARG A 137 6.38 5.30 -4.86
CA ARG A 137 6.45 4.34 -5.98
C ARG A 137 7.05 5.04 -7.19
N LYS A 138 8.19 4.55 -7.66
CA LYS A 138 8.89 5.12 -8.82
C LYS A 138 8.17 4.84 -10.15
N SER A 139 7.45 3.72 -10.25
CA SER A 139 6.66 3.35 -11.43
C SER A 139 5.31 4.07 -11.54
N PHE A 140 4.91 4.83 -10.52
CA PHE A 140 3.66 5.58 -10.52
C PHE A 140 3.88 6.99 -11.04
N ARG A 141 3.06 7.43 -12.00
CA ARG A 141 3.13 8.78 -12.56
C ARG A 141 2.66 9.80 -11.51
N LEU A 142 3.60 10.39 -10.79
CA LEU A 142 3.34 11.29 -9.67
C LEU A 142 3.05 12.72 -10.13
N LEU A 143 3.70 13.16 -11.21
CA LEU A 143 3.59 14.50 -11.79
C LEU A 143 3.19 14.42 -13.26
N PRO A 144 2.58 15.47 -13.84
CA PRO A 144 2.44 15.65 -15.28
C PRO A 144 3.82 15.62 -15.97
N ASP A 145 3.86 15.28 -17.26
CA ASP A 145 5.12 15.12 -18.03
C ASP A 145 6.07 16.32 -17.97
N GLU A 146 5.54 17.53 -17.80
CA GLU A 146 6.32 18.78 -17.76
C GLU A 146 6.96 19.09 -16.41
N GLY A 147 6.64 18.34 -15.35
CA GLY A 147 7.04 18.65 -13.97
C GLY A 147 7.79 17.54 -13.22
N GLN A 148 8.16 16.46 -13.88
CA GLN A 148 8.92 15.40 -13.20
C GLN A 148 10.41 15.78 -13.20
N PRO A 149 11.03 16.09 -12.02
CA PRO A 149 12.45 16.33 -11.96
C PRO A 149 13.19 15.07 -12.45
N LEU A 150 14.13 15.25 -13.36
CA LEU A 150 15.06 14.18 -13.77
C LEU A 150 15.91 13.82 -12.53
N LEU A 151 15.56 12.78 -11.83
CA LEU A 151 16.20 12.34 -10.58
C LEU A 151 17.55 11.64 -10.79
N PHE A 152 18.03 11.53 -12.04
CA PHE A 152 19.34 10.99 -12.37
C PHE A 152 19.97 11.80 -13.50
N GLN A 153 20.64 12.89 -13.16
CA GLN A 153 21.86 13.28 -13.87
C GLN A 153 22.99 12.58 -13.10
N GLU A 154 23.34 11.38 -13.53
CA GLU A 154 24.66 10.85 -13.24
C GLU A 154 25.69 11.81 -13.86
N ASP A 155 26.66 12.21 -13.03
CA ASP A 155 27.78 13.03 -13.39
C ASP A 155 28.53 12.44 -14.61
N ALA A 156 28.16 12.89 -15.80
CA ALA A 156 28.96 12.73 -17.00
C ALA A 156 29.90 13.94 -17.12
N MET A 157 30.76 14.14 -16.11
CA MET A 157 31.87 15.07 -16.20
C MET A 157 33.11 14.43 -15.57
N ILE A 158 33.74 13.48 -16.25
CA ILE A 158 35.19 13.29 -16.22
C ILE A 158 35.54 12.50 -17.48
N SER A 159 35.79 13.17 -18.58
CA SER A 159 36.73 12.70 -19.61
C SER A 159 36.86 13.72 -20.75
N SER A 160 37.65 14.74 -20.53
CA SER A 160 38.31 15.44 -21.63
C SER A 160 39.39 16.32 -21.07
N ASN A 161 40.55 15.76 -20.77
CA ASN A 161 41.82 16.42 -20.83
C ASN A 161 42.95 15.42 -20.78
N SER A 162 43.38 14.97 -21.93
CA SER A 162 44.75 14.58 -22.21
C SER A 162 44.90 14.36 -23.71
N HIS A 163 45.27 15.40 -24.42
CA HIS A 163 46.20 15.34 -25.57
C HIS A 163 46.55 16.75 -25.96
N SER A 164 47.72 17.18 -25.51
CA SER A 164 48.70 17.95 -26.29
C SER A 164 50.01 17.93 -25.51
#